data_a631f71a7a3b1ca52cd5b30d84f4b29e
#
_entry.id   a631f71a7a3b1ca52cd5b30d84f4b29e
#
_cell.length_a   1.000
_cell.length_b   1.000
_cell.length_c   1.000
_cell.angle_alpha   90.00
_cell.angle_beta   90.00
_cell.angle_gamma   90.00
#
_symmetry.space_group_name_H-M   'P 1'
#
loop_
_entity.id
_entity.type
_entity.pdbx_description
1 polymer ?
#
loop_
_entity_poly.entity_id
_entity_poly.type
_entity_poly.pdbx_seq_one_letter_code
_entity_poly.pdbx_strand_id
1 'polypeptide(L)'
;MTDDIKQKAATGQYEYSKHVVDQTIKRRVAVHEVAEAITSQSLIIEDYPDDKYGPSCLVFSVTEAGRPLHIQCSYPDRPLVKIITAYEPDKDLWIDYKIRR
;
A
#
# COMPACT_ATOMS: atom_id res chain seq x y z
N MET A 1 -4.74 9.74 -9.15
CA MET A 1 -5.16 8.72 -8.13
C MET A 1 -4.17 8.61 -6.99
N THR A 2 -2.89 8.65 -7.27
CA THR A 2 -1.86 8.58 -6.20
C THR A 2 -1.99 9.72 -5.20
N ASP A 3 -2.19 10.95 -5.67
CA ASP A 3 -2.33 12.13 -4.80
C ASP A 3 -3.57 12.03 -3.90
N ASP A 4 -4.65 11.46 -4.40
CA ASP A 4 -5.88 11.29 -3.62
C ASP A 4 -5.70 10.26 -2.51
N ILE A 5 -5.00 9.16 -2.79
CA ILE A 5 -4.67 8.14 -1.79
C ILE A 5 -3.79 8.75 -0.71
N LYS A 6 -2.76 9.48 -1.11
CA LYS A 6 -1.82 10.13 -0.20
C LYS A 6 -2.52 11.15 0.68
N GLN A 7 -3.41 11.96 0.10
CA GLN A 7 -4.16 12.97 0.85
C GLN A 7 -5.09 12.33 1.88
N LYS A 8 -5.82 11.29 1.50
CA LYS A 8 -6.70 10.58 2.42
C LYS A 8 -5.92 9.93 3.56
N ALA A 9 -4.78 9.31 3.25
CA ALA A 9 -3.91 8.74 4.27
C ALA A 9 -3.39 9.82 5.23
N ALA A 10 -2.98 10.97 4.71
CA ALA A 10 -2.46 12.07 5.53
C ALA A 10 -3.51 12.65 6.46
N THR A 11 -4.79 12.63 6.07
CA THR A 11 -5.90 13.14 6.89
C THR A 11 -6.60 12.07 7.73
N GLY A 12 -6.04 10.85 7.79
CA GLY A 12 -6.61 9.77 8.57
C GLY A 12 -7.81 9.08 7.94
N GLN A 13 -8.09 9.35 6.66
CA GLN A 13 -9.23 8.77 5.94
C GLN A 13 -8.86 7.41 5.33
N TYR A 14 -8.39 6.51 6.16
CA TYR A 14 -8.04 5.14 5.75
C TYR A 14 -8.38 4.16 6.86
N GLU A 15 -8.48 2.87 6.46
CA GLU A 15 -8.72 1.78 7.40
C GLU A 15 -7.87 0.58 6.99
N TYR A 16 -7.59 -0.31 7.95
CA TYR A 16 -6.85 -1.54 7.71
C TYR A 16 -7.80 -2.72 7.59
N SER A 17 -7.55 -3.60 6.59
CA SER A 17 -8.26 -4.87 6.51
C SER A 17 -7.78 -5.79 7.64
N LYS A 18 -8.62 -6.77 8.02
CA LYS A 18 -8.21 -7.79 8.98
C LYS A 18 -6.97 -8.54 8.47
N HIS A 19 -6.93 -8.80 7.18
CA HIS A 19 -5.81 -9.51 6.52
C HIS A 19 -4.48 -8.77 6.69
N VAL A 20 -4.45 -7.44 6.51
CA VAL A 20 -3.21 -6.69 6.64
C VAL A 20 -2.73 -6.64 8.09
N VAL A 21 -3.65 -6.59 9.05
CA VAL A 21 -3.29 -6.63 10.48
C VAL A 21 -2.62 -7.96 10.80
N ASP A 22 -3.16 -9.07 10.32
CA ASP A 22 -2.55 -10.39 10.50
C ASP A 22 -1.16 -10.46 9.84
N GLN A 23 -1.00 -9.86 8.67
CA GLN A 23 0.27 -9.84 7.94
C GLN A 23 1.36 -9.03 8.64
N THR A 24 1.00 -7.98 9.39
CA THR A 24 2.00 -7.17 10.10
C THR A 24 2.82 -8.02 11.06
N ILE A 25 2.19 -9.00 11.67
CA ILE A 25 2.85 -9.93 12.59
C ILE A 25 3.77 -10.88 11.81
N LYS A 26 3.27 -11.49 10.74
CA LYS A 26 4.00 -12.51 9.97
C LYS A 26 5.15 -11.93 9.18
N ARG A 27 4.99 -10.72 8.62
CA ARG A 27 5.95 -10.11 7.70
C ARG A 27 6.80 -9.03 8.33
N ARG A 28 6.62 -8.79 9.62
CA ARG A 28 7.38 -7.78 10.38
C ARG A 28 7.28 -6.39 9.75
N VAL A 29 6.11 -6.06 9.21
CA VAL A 29 5.80 -4.72 8.72
C VAL A 29 4.84 -4.09 9.72
N ALA A 30 5.29 -3.09 10.45
CA ALA A 30 4.47 -2.44 11.46
C ALA A 30 3.41 -1.54 10.81
N VAL A 31 2.24 -1.42 11.47
CA VAL A 31 1.15 -0.57 10.97
C VAL A 31 1.63 0.87 10.78
N HIS A 32 2.43 1.41 11.70
CA HIS A 32 2.95 2.78 11.58
C HIS A 32 3.88 2.95 10.36
N GLU A 33 4.61 1.90 9.96
CA GLU A 33 5.45 1.95 8.77
C GLU A 33 4.61 2.10 7.50
N VAL A 34 3.46 1.40 7.44
CA VAL A 34 2.53 1.50 6.32
C VAL A 34 1.99 2.93 6.23
N ALA A 35 1.55 3.50 7.36
CA ALA A 35 1.00 4.84 7.39
C ALA A 35 2.03 5.89 6.96
N GLU A 36 3.24 5.84 7.48
CA GLU A 36 4.27 6.81 7.10
C GLU A 36 4.70 6.66 5.64
N ALA A 37 4.81 5.42 5.16
CA ALA A 37 5.21 5.17 3.77
C ALA A 37 4.19 5.72 2.78
N ILE A 38 2.91 5.44 2.99
CA ILE A 38 1.85 5.85 2.05
C ILE A 38 1.65 7.36 2.03
N THR A 39 2.01 8.06 3.10
CA THR A 39 1.93 9.53 3.16
C THR A 39 3.19 10.22 2.65
N SER A 40 4.26 9.50 2.41
CA SER A 40 5.52 10.07 1.89
C SER A 40 5.56 10.00 0.36
N GLN A 41 6.43 9.19 -0.21
CA GLN A 41 6.53 9.02 -1.67
C GLN A 41 5.83 7.75 -2.09
N SER A 42 4.78 7.88 -2.89
CA SER A 42 3.99 6.76 -3.37
C SER A 42 3.87 6.75 -4.88
N LEU A 43 3.99 5.58 -5.48
CA LEU A 43 3.86 5.38 -6.93
C LEU A 43 2.98 4.16 -7.17
N ILE A 44 1.92 4.33 -7.97
CA ILE A 44 1.09 3.19 -8.38
C ILE A 44 1.86 2.39 -9.40
N ILE A 45 2.08 1.10 -9.12
CA ILE A 45 2.85 0.21 -9.98
C ILE A 45 1.99 -0.87 -10.65
N GLU A 46 0.84 -1.20 -10.07
CA GLU A 46 -0.13 -2.10 -10.69
C GLU A 46 -1.54 -1.60 -10.37
N ASP A 47 -2.47 -1.83 -11.29
CA ASP A 47 -3.84 -1.41 -11.15
C ASP A 47 -4.76 -2.61 -11.33
N TYR A 48 -5.72 -2.76 -10.42
CA TYR A 48 -6.67 -3.87 -10.42
C TYR A 48 -8.11 -3.34 -10.42
N PRO A 49 -8.57 -2.74 -11.55
CA PRO A 49 -9.90 -2.12 -11.60
C PRO A 49 -11.03 -3.12 -11.46
N ASP A 50 -10.78 -4.39 -11.78
CA ASP A 50 -11.78 -5.46 -11.78
C ASP A 50 -11.59 -6.45 -10.62
N ASP A 51 -10.88 -6.05 -9.56
CA ASP A 51 -10.71 -6.90 -8.40
C ASP A 51 -12.07 -7.27 -7.83
N LYS A 52 -12.25 -8.56 -7.49
CA LYS A 52 -13.53 -9.07 -7.02
C LYS A 52 -14.07 -8.41 -5.76
N TYR A 53 -13.19 -7.81 -4.95
CA TYR A 53 -13.58 -7.09 -3.73
C TYR A 53 -13.70 -5.59 -3.94
N GLY A 54 -13.72 -5.14 -5.20
CA GLY A 54 -13.77 -3.75 -5.58
C GLY A 54 -12.44 -3.26 -6.16
N PRO A 55 -12.45 -2.17 -6.94
CA PRO A 55 -11.24 -1.66 -7.57
C PRO A 55 -10.15 -1.36 -6.55
N SER A 56 -8.93 -1.79 -6.86
CA SER A 56 -7.76 -1.59 -6.00
C SER A 56 -6.51 -1.36 -6.83
N CYS A 57 -5.42 -0.99 -6.19
CA CYS A 57 -4.14 -0.79 -6.85
C CYS A 57 -3.01 -1.20 -5.93
N LEU A 58 -1.83 -1.45 -6.51
CA LEU A 58 -0.62 -1.74 -5.77
C LEU A 58 0.27 -0.49 -5.81
N VAL A 59 0.66 -0.02 -4.64
CA VAL A 59 1.46 1.19 -4.48
C VAL A 59 2.85 0.80 -3.98
N PHE A 60 3.88 1.35 -4.62
CA PHE A 60 5.24 1.30 -4.11
C PHE A 60 5.49 2.54 -3.25
N SER A 61 5.97 2.32 -2.04
CA SER A 61 6.28 3.40 -1.10
C SER A 61 7.55 3.08 -0.32
N VAL A 62 8.14 4.11 0.31
CA VAL A 62 9.35 3.94 1.10
C VAL A 62 9.12 4.56 2.48
N THR A 63 9.48 3.85 3.53
CA THR A 63 9.39 4.36 4.90
C THR A 63 10.45 5.44 5.14
N GLU A 64 10.33 6.17 6.25
CA GLU A 64 11.33 7.18 6.63
C GLU A 64 12.73 6.59 6.77
N ALA A 65 12.81 5.32 7.21
CA ALA A 65 14.08 4.62 7.34
C ALA A 65 14.63 4.08 6.01
N GLY A 66 13.92 4.29 4.89
CA GLY A 66 14.35 3.85 3.57
C GLY A 66 13.93 2.43 3.23
N ARG A 67 13.02 1.82 3.99
CA ARG A 67 12.52 0.48 3.73
C ARG A 67 11.49 0.51 2.60
N PRO A 68 11.68 -0.29 1.51
CA PRO A 68 10.68 -0.34 0.44
C PRO A 68 9.47 -1.17 0.87
N LEU A 69 8.27 -0.70 0.55
CA LEU A 69 7.03 -1.42 0.82
C LEU A 69 6.14 -1.44 -0.42
N HIS A 70 5.43 -2.55 -0.61
CA HIS A 70 4.29 -2.64 -1.51
C HIS A 70 3.03 -2.63 -0.67
N ILE A 71 2.10 -1.76 -1.00
CA ILE A 71 0.84 -1.58 -0.28
C ILE A 71 -0.29 -1.70 -1.28
N GLN A 72 -1.14 -2.71 -1.11
CA GLN A 72 -2.36 -2.81 -1.92
C GLN A 72 -3.48 -2.08 -1.18
N CYS A 73 -4.13 -1.15 -1.87
CA CYS A 73 -5.21 -0.37 -1.26
C CYS A 73 -6.36 -0.19 -2.26
N SER A 74 -7.56 0.08 -1.72
CA SER A 74 -8.72 0.38 -2.54
C SER A 74 -8.56 1.75 -3.20
N TYR A 75 -9.36 1.99 -4.27
CA TYR A 75 -9.39 3.30 -4.91
C TYR A 75 -9.88 4.37 -3.94
N PRO A 76 -9.41 5.63 -4.11
CA PRO A 76 -9.73 6.72 -3.19
C PRO A 76 -11.13 7.32 -3.39
N ASP A 77 -11.96 6.79 -4.27
CA ASP A 77 -13.35 7.21 -4.46
C ASP A 77 -14.27 6.77 -3.32
N ARG A 78 -13.79 5.88 -2.44
CA ARG A 78 -14.50 5.47 -1.22
C ARG A 78 -14.25 6.50 -0.12
N PRO A 79 -15.15 6.61 0.89
CA PRO A 79 -14.93 7.51 2.02
C PRO A 79 -13.61 7.23 2.74
N LEU A 80 -13.26 5.94 2.91
CA LEU A 80 -11.99 5.53 3.48
C LEU A 80 -11.23 4.67 2.48
N VAL A 81 -9.94 4.93 2.34
CA VAL A 81 -9.04 4.05 1.58
C VAL A 81 -8.77 2.82 2.44
N LYS A 82 -9.08 1.64 1.92
CA LYS A 82 -8.84 0.40 2.63
C LYS A 82 -7.44 -0.12 2.30
N ILE A 83 -6.62 -0.30 3.32
CA ILE A 83 -5.31 -0.95 3.18
C ILE A 83 -5.56 -2.46 3.23
N ILE A 84 -5.39 -3.12 2.09
CA ILE A 84 -5.76 -4.52 1.91
C ILE A 84 -4.61 -5.45 2.28
N THR A 85 -3.40 -5.13 1.82
CA THR A 85 -2.21 -5.90 2.14
C THR A 85 -0.98 -4.99 2.09
N ALA A 86 0.06 -5.37 2.82
CA ALA A 86 1.32 -4.65 2.83
C ALA A 86 2.46 -5.64 3.08
N TYR A 87 3.55 -5.49 2.33
CA TYR A 87 4.72 -6.35 2.47
C TYR A 87 5.97 -5.64 1.95
N GLU A 88 7.14 -6.13 2.37
CA GLU A 88 8.39 -5.73 1.77
C GLU A 88 8.59 -6.55 0.50
N PRO A 89 8.78 -5.90 -0.68
CA PRO A 89 8.91 -6.65 -1.93
C PRO A 89 10.22 -7.44 -1.99
N ASP A 90 10.15 -8.65 -2.55
CA ASP A 90 11.31 -9.50 -2.78
C ASP A 90 11.99 -9.02 -4.07
N LYS A 91 13.24 -8.58 -3.95
CA LYS A 91 14.02 -8.09 -5.10
C LYS A 91 14.21 -9.15 -6.19
N ASP A 92 14.08 -10.44 -5.86
CA ASP A 92 14.19 -11.52 -6.83
C ASP A 92 12.92 -11.68 -7.67
N LEU A 93 11.79 -11.12 -7.21
CA LEU A 93 10.51 -11.15 -7.91
C LEU A 93 10.18 -9.83 -8.63
N TRP A 94 10.93 -8.77 -8.34
CA TRP A 94 10.65 -7.42 -8.86
C TRP A 94 11.90 -6.75 -9.39
N ILE A 95 11.76 -5.99 -10.48
CA ILE A 95 12.82 -5.13 -11.02
C ILE A 95 12.67 -3.76 -10.35
N ASP A 96 13.69 -3.34 -9.60
CA ASP A 96 13.68 -2.06 -8.86
C ASP A 96 12.43 -1.91 -7.97
N TYR A 97 11.90 -3.04 -7.47
CA TYR A 97 10.69 -3.09 -6.63
C TYR A 97 9.41 -2.58 -7.32
N LYS A 98 9.42 -2.35 -8.63
CA LYS A 98 8.32 -1.69 -9.34
C LYS A 98 7.72 -2.52 -10.46
N ILE A 99 8.49 -3.41 -11.08
CA ILE A 99 8.06 -4.18 -12.24
C ILE A 99 8.24 -5.67 -11.94
N ARG A 100 7.20 -6.47 -12.15
CA ARG A 100 7.29 -7.93 -11.96
C ARG A 100 8.29 -8.53 -12.95
N ARG A 101 9.10 -9.43 -12.45
CA ARG A 101 10.03 -10.19 -13.30
C ARG A 101 9.31 -11.23 -14.13
#